data_510b3d7f2884d329a9c0d80aec3c433a
#
_entry.id   510b3d7f2884d329a9c0d80aec3c433a
#
_cell.length_a   1.000
_cell.length_b   1.000
_cell.length_c   1.000
_cell.angle_alpha   90.00
_cell.angle_beta   90.00
_cell.angle_gamma   90.00
#
_symmetry.space_group_name_H-M   'P 1'
#
loop_
_entity.id
_entity.type
_entity.pdbx_description
1 polymer ?
#
loop_
_entity_poly.entity_id
_entity_poly.type
_entity_poly.pdbx_seq_one_letter_code
_entity_poly.pdbx_strand_id
1 'polypeptide(L)'
;MAQPHHDPAFCAALGRQWIEAWNSHDLERILALYADEAEMTSDKIPLLGFDATGTVQGKDRLRAYWRKGLDLLPDLHFTLIDIYVSPDSLVVFYQNERGAKICEYLRLDADGKIRQGSANHLVH
;
A
#
# COMPACT_ATOMS: atom_id res chain seq x y z
N MET A 1 -18.25 11.70 14.28
CA MET A 1 -17.58 10.49 14.77
C MET A 1 -16.10 10.75 15.00
N ALA A 2 -15.56 10.20 16.07
CA ALA A 2 -14.14 10.32 16.33
C ALA A 2 -13.34 9.58 15.26
N GLN A 3 -12.15 10.09 14.90
CA GLN A 3 -11.23 9.39 14.02
C GLN A 3 -10.69 8.14 14.73
N PRO A 4 -10.41 7.05 13.99
CA PRO A 4 -9.77 5.89 14.57
C PRO A 4 -8.42 6.26 15.18
N HIS A 5 -8.12 5.66 16.33
CA HIS A 5 -6.84 5.84 17.00
C HIS A 5 -6.22 4.47 17.24
N HIS A 6 -5.01 4.28 16.72
CA HIS A 6 -4.27 3.05 16.88
C HIS A 6 -2.95 3.31 17.61
N ASP A 7 -2.51 2.30 18.33
CA ASP A 7 -1.23 2.34 19.04
C ASP A 7 -0.09 2.52 18.01
N PRO A 8 0.90 3.39 18.28
CA PRO A 8 2.05 3.52 17.37
C PRO A 8 2.78 2.20 17.09
N ALA A 9 2.86 1.32 18.09
CA ALA A 9 3.48 0.00 17.89
C ALA A 9 2.69 -0.86 16.93
N PHE A 10 1.35 -0.78 16.98
CA PHE A 10 0.48 -1.47 16.01
C PHE A 10 0.73 -0.96 14.59
N CYS A 11 0.76 0.37 14.41
CA CYS A 11 0.98 0.96 13.10
C CYS A 11 2.37 0.60 12.54
N ALA A 12 3.40 0.65 13.37
CA ALA A 12 4.74 0.27 12.95
C ALA A 12 4.81 -1.21 12.55
N ALA A 13 4.17 -2.09 13.32
CA ALA A 13 4.10 -3.52 13.01
C ALA A 13 3.38 -3.76 11.68
N LEU A 14 2.28 -3.03 11.45
CA LEU A 14 1.53 -3.14 10.19
C LEU A 14 2.40 -2.73 8.99
N GLY A 15 3.19 -1.68 9.13
CA GLY A 15 4.12 -1.27 8.07
C GLY A 15 5.12 -2.35 7.72
N ARG A 16 5.68 -3.03 8.72
CA ARG A 16 6.58 -4.16 8.49
C ARG A 16 5.87 -5.34 7.83
N GLN A 17 4.64 -5.64 8.27
CA GLN A 17 3.81 -6.70 7.66
C GLN A 17 3.50 -6.38 6.21
N TRP A 18 3.25 -5.11 5.90
CA TRP A 18 2.98 -4.65 4.54
C TRP A 18 4.18 -4.93 3.62
N ILE A 19 5.39 -4.60 4.06
CA ILE A 19 6.63 -4.90 3.32
C ILE A 19 6.78 -6.41 3.10
N GLU A 20 6.60 -7.20 4.16
CA GLU A 20 6.72 -8.66 4.08
C GLU A 20 5.69 -9.27 3.13
N ALA A 21 4.45 -8.76 3.18
CA ALA A 21 3.38 -9.26 2.31
C ALA A 21 3.70 -9.00 0.83
N TRP A 22 4.13 -7.79 0.49
CA TRP A 22 4.52 -7.47 -0.88
C TRP A 22 5.71 -8.32 -1.34
N ASN A 23 6.72 -8.49 -0.49
CA ASN A 23 7.91 -9.30 -0.81
C ASN A 23 7.59 -10.78 -0.96
N SER A 24 6.52 -11.26 -0.36
CA SER A 24 6.06 -12.64 -0.53
C SER A 24 5.46 -12.92 -1.90
N HIS A 25 5.03 -11.88 -2.63
CA HIS A 25 4.29 -11.98 -3.89
C HIS A 25 2.95 -12.72 -3.76
N ASP A 26 2.49 -12.95 -2.54
CA ASP A 26 1.19 -13.57 -2.26
C ASP A 26 0.11 -12.50 -2.23
N LEU A 27 -0.65 -12.40 -3.31
CA LEU A 27 -1.66 -11.35 -3.48
C LEU A 27 -2.72 -11.39 -2.39
N GLU A 28 -3.19 -12.57 -1.99
CA GLU A 28 -4.22 -12.67 -0.95
C GLU A 28 -3.66 -12.24 0.43
N ARG A 29 -2.39 -12.49 0.68
CA ARG A 29 -1.72 -12.02 1.89
C ARG A 29 -1.66 -10.49 1.93
N ILE A 30 -1.41 -9.85 0.79
CA ILE A 30 -1.42 -8.39 0.67
C ILE A 30 -2.83 -7.87 0.93
N LEU A 31 -3.84 -8.43 0.23
CA LEU A 31 -5.23 -7.99 0.33
C LEU A 31 -5.81 -8.17 1.74
N ALA A 32 -5.32 -9.14 2.50
CA ALA A 32 -5.78 -9.38 3.86
C ALA A 32 -5.51 -8.18 4.79
N LEU A 33 -4.58 -7.30 4.45
CA LEU A 33 -4.29 -6.10 5.24
C LEU A 33 -5.25 -4.94 4.93
N TYR A 34 -6.07 -5.06 3.89
CA TYR A 34 -6.92 -3.97 3.38
C TYR A 34 -8.38 -4.20 3.72
N ALA A 35 -9.12 -3.09 3.89
CA ALA A 35 -10.57 -3.12 4.02
C ALA A 35 -11.22 -3.48 2.67
N ASP A 36 -12.47 -4.01 2.72
CA ASP A 36 -13.17 -4.45 1.50
C ASP A 36 -13.37 -3.33 0.49
N GLU A 37 -13.62 -2.11 0.96
CA GLU A 37 -13.85 -0.94 0.11
C GLU A 37 -12.61 -0.05 -0.01
N ALA A 38 -11.44 -0.59 0.27
CA ALA A 38 -10.19 0.17 0.21
C ALA A 38 -9.96 0.78 -1.18
N GLU A 39 -9.33 1.95 -1.19
CA GLU A 39 -8.94 2.61 -2.42
C GLU A 39 -7.43 2.82 -2.47
N MET A 40 -6.89 2.81 -3.69
CA MET A 40 -5.47 2.99 -3.95
C MET A 40 -5.30 4.03 -5.04
N THR A 41 -4.40 4.99 -4.80
CA THR A 41 -4.04 6.02 -5.78
C THR A 41 -2.57 5.84 -6.16
N SER A 42 -2.30 5.84 -7.46
CA SER A 42 -0.94 5.74 -7.99
C SER A 42 -0.93 6.25 -9.43
N ASP A 43 0.18 6.86 -9.82
CA ASP A 43 0.40 7.28 -11.21
C ASP A 43 0.50 6.09 -12.16
N LYS A 44 0.78 4.89 -11.65
CA LYS A 44 0.86 3.67 -12.47
C LYS A 44 -0.51 3.14 -12.87
N ILE A 45 -1.57 3.51 -12.16
CA ILE A 45 -2.93 3.02 -12.45
C ILE A 45 -3.39 3.43 -13.85
N PRO A 46 -3.28 4.72 -14.26
CA PRO A 46 -3.60 5.09 -15.63
C PRO A 46 -2.66 4.47 -16.66
N LEU A 47 -1.37 4.35 -16.33
CA LEU A 47 -0.38 3.79 -17.24
C LEU A 47 -0.68 2.33 -17.59
N LEU A 48 -1.27 1.57 -16.66
CA LEU A 48 -1.64 0.17 -16.89
C LEU A 48 -3.08 0.02 -17.41
N GLY A 49 -3.78 1.14 -17.62
CA GLY A 49 -5.12 1.13 -18.22
C GLY A 49 -6.25 0.77 -17.30
N PHE A 50 -6.06 0.87 -15.98
CA PHE A 50 -7.11 0.49 -15.02
C PHE A 50 -8.12 1.59 -14.73
N ASP A 51 -7.65 2.83 -14.61
CA ASP A 51 -8.53 3.96 -14.35
C ASP A 51 -7.81 5.27 -14.68
N ALA A 52 -8.44 6.10 -15.50
CA ALA A 52 -7.87 7.38 -15.93
C ALA A 52 -7.70 8.38 -14.78
N THR A 53 -8.49 8.21 -13.69
CA THR A 53 -8.39 9.10 -12.52
C THR A 53 -7.16 8.81 -11.65
N GLY A 54 -6.52 7.66 -11.83
CA GLY A 54 -5.39 7.25 -10.99
C GLY A 54 -5.79 6.58 -9.68
N THR A 55 -7.07 6.27 -9.48
CA THR A 55 -7.58 5.62 -8.27
C THR A 55 -8.38 4.37 -8.62
N VAL A 56 -8.14 3.29 -7.86
CA VAL A 56 -8.88 2.03 -7.95
C VAL A 56 -9.53 1.78 -6.59
N GLN A 57 -10.80 1.44 -6.56
CA GLN A 57 -11.55 1.19 -5.33
C GLN A 57 -12.15 -0.21 -5.30
N GLY A 58 -12.10 -0.84 -4.12
CA GLY A 58 -12.67 -2.16 -3.86
C GLY A 58 -11.68 -3.29 -4.09
N LYS A 59 -11.79 -4.34 -3.26
CA LYS A 59 -10.83 -5.46 -3.30
C LYS A 59 -10.76 -6.17 -4.64
N ASP A 60 -11.89 -6.31 -5.34
CA ASP A 60 -11.89 -7.01 -6.62
C ASP A 60 -11.07 -6.26 -7.67
N ARG A 61 -11.21 -4.93 -7.73
CA ARG A 61 -10.43 -4.11 -8.66
C ARG A 61 -8.97 -4.03 -8.22
N LEU A 62 -8.71 -3.94 -6.92
CA LEU A 62 -7.34 -3.97 -6.38
C LEU A 62 -6.67 -5.30 -6.71
N ARG A 63 -7.40 -6.40 -6.58
CA ARG A 63 -6.87 -7.73 -6.92
C ARG A 63 -6.44 -7.79 -8.38
N ALA A 64 -7.28 -7.30 -9.29
CA ALA A 64 -6.97 -7.29 -10.72
C ALA A 64 -5.76 -6.40 -11.01
N TYR A 65 -5.69 -5.22 -10.42
CA TYR A 65 -4.59 -4.28 -10.63
C TYR A 65 -3.27 -4.84 -10.09
N TRP A 66 -3.27 -5.32 -8.84
CA TRP A 66 -2.05 -5.85 -8.22
C TRP A 66 -1.61 -7.18 -8.83
N ARG A 67 -2.56 -8.02 -9.28
CA ARG A 67 -2.21 -9.24 -10.03
C ARG A 67 -1.39 -8.89 -11.26
N LYS A 68 -1.85 -7.90 -12.02
CA LYS A 68 -1.12 -7.44 -13.20
C LYS A 68 0.25 -6.87 -12.82
N GLY A 69 0.32 -6.09 -11.74
CA GLY A 69 1.58 -5.52 -11.27
C GLY A 69 2.59 -6.60 -10.88
N LEU A 70 2.17 -7.59 -10.11
CA LEU A 70 3.04 -8.68 -9.68
C LEU A 70 3.50 -9.53 -10.88
N ASP A 71 2.62 -9.78 -11.85
CA ASP A 71 2.98 -10.53 -13.06
C ASP A 71 4.01 -9.77 -13.92
N LEU A 72 3.91 -8.44 -13.98
CA LEU A 72 4.85 -7.61 -14.72
C LEU A 72 6.17 -7.41 -14.00
N LEU A 73 6.21 -7.59 -12.69
CA LEU A 73 7.37 -7.31 -11.84
C LEU A 73 7.75 -8.56 -11.04
N PRO A 74 8.24 -9.63 -11.71
CA PRO A 74 8.61 -10.87 -11.01
C PRO A 74 9.74 -10.68 -10.00
N ASP A 75 10.55 -9.63 -10.17
CA ASP A 75 11.67 -9.31 -9.29
C ASP A 75 11.31 -8.27 -8.22
N LEU A 76 10.02 -7.91 -8.08
CA LEU A 76 9.58 -6.92 -7.10
C LEU A 76 10.13 -7.27 -5.72
N HIS A 77 10.81 -6.30 -5.12
CA HIS A 77 11.34 -6.43 -3.76
C HIS A 77 11.43 -5.03 -3.14
N PHE A 78 10.86 -4.90 -1.95
CA PHE A 78 10.89 -3.65 -1.19
C PHE A 78 11.84 -3.79 -0.02
N THR A 79 12.74 -2.83 0.12
CA THR A 79 13.65 -2.73 1.27
C THR A 79 13.18 -1.58 2.15
N LEU A 80 12.75 -1.91 3.37
CA LEU A 80 12.26 -0.90 4.31
C LEU A 80 13.38 0.03 4.71
N ILE A 81 13.10 1.35 4.70
CA ILE A 81 14.02 2.38 5.20
C ILE A 81 13.52 2.88 6.55
N ASP A 82 12.29 3.42 6.60
CA ASP A 82 11.70 3.96 7.82
C ASP A 82 10.18 3.83 7.80
N ILE A 83 9.55 3.89 8.98
CA ILE A 83 8.10 3.96 9.13
C ILE A 83 7.77 5.16 10.00
N TYR A 84 6.86 6.00 9.51
CA TYR A 84 6.33 7.14 10.24
C TYR A 84 4.88 6.84 10.61
N VAL A 85 4.47 7.16 11.83
CA VAL A 85 3.14 6.80 12.32
C VAL A 85 2.35 8.00 12.83
N SER A 86 1.03 7.93 12.70
CA SER A 86 0.08 8.84 13.33
C SER A 86 -1.05 8.00 13.95
N PRO A 87 -2.02 8.63 14.67
CA PRO A 87 -3.08 7.82 15.30
C PRO A 87 -3.93 7.01 14.31
N ASP A 88 -4.09 7.45 13.07
CA ASP A 88 -4.97 6.80 12.09
C ASP A 88 -4.28 6.42 10.78
N SER A 89 -2.97 6.59 10.69
CA SER A 89 -2.25 6.35 9.44
C SER A 89 -0.78 6.09 9.66
N LEU A 90 -0.11 5.65 8.62
CA LEU A 90 1.34 5.48 8.63
C LEU A 90 1.90 5.76 7.24
N VAL A 91 3.20 6.05 7.20
CA VAL A 91 3.95 6.16 5.96
C VAL A 91 5.05 5.11 6.00
N VAL A 92 5.08 4.26 4.99
CA VAL A 92 6.15 3.27 4.81
C VAL A 92 7.12 3.84 3.79
N PHE A 93 8.32 4.18 4.24
CA PHE A 93 9.37 4.69 3.36
C PHE A 93 10.27 3.51 2.98
N TYR A 94 10.33 3.20 1.67
CA TYR A 94 11.05 2.03 1.19
C TYR A 94 11.73 2.32 -0.15
N GLN A 95 12.62 1.41 -0.51
CA GLN A 95 13.29 1.42 -1.81
C GLN A 95 12.88 0.15 -2.56
N ASN A 96 12.53 0.30 -3.84
CA ASN A 96 12.14 -0.87 -4.64
C ASN A 96 13.37 -1.56 -5.27
N GLU A 97 13.11 -2.63 -6.02
CA GLU A 97 14.17 -3.45 -6.63
C GLU A 97 15.02 -2.69 -7.66
N ARG A 98 14.52 -1.54 -8.15
CA ARG A 98 15.26 -0.70 -9.11
C ARG A 98 15.95 0.49 -8.44
N GLY A 99 15.91 0.55 -7.12
CA GLY A 99 16.54 1.62 -6.36
C GLY A 99 15.70 2.89 -6.23
N ALA A 100 14.45 2.89 -6.69
CA ALA A 100 13.56 4.04 -6.52
C ALA A 100 13.05 4.10 -5.07
N LYS A 101 13.03 5.31 -4.51
CA LYS A 101 12.52 5.54 -3.16
C LYS A 101 11.08 5.99 -3.22
N ILE A 102 10.24 5.37 -2.39
CA ILE A 102 8.80 5.57 -2.40
C ILE A 102 8.32 5.73 -0.96
N CYS A 103 7.37 6.65 -0.76
CA CYS A 103 6.64 6.80 0.49
C CYS A 103 5.21 6.33 0.25
N GLU A 104 4.84 5.20 0.87
CA GLU A 104 3.48 4.68 0.81
C GLU A 104 2.68 5.21 1.99
N TYR A 105 1.68 6.05 1.71
CA TYR A 105 0.75 6.53 2.72
C TYR A 105 -0.37 5.52 2.88
N LEU A 106 -0.63 5.08 4.11
CA LEU A 106 -1.66 4.08 4.41
C LEU A 106 -2.55 4.62 5.53
N ARG A 107 -3.83 4.83 5.24
CA ARG A 107 -4.82 5.29 6.20
C ARG A 107 -5.67 4.11 6.66
N LEU A 108 -5.94 4.05 7.96
CA LEU A 108 -6.57 2.90 8.59
C LEU A 108 -8.02 3.19 8.98
N ASP A 109 -8.86 2.16 8.94
CA ASP A 109 -10.19 2.21 9.51
C ASP A 109 -10.17 1.85 11.00
N ALA A 110 -11.35 1.81 11.63
CA ALA A 110 -11.47 1.53 13.06
C ALA A 110 -10.97 0.13 13.44
N ASP A 111 -10.99 -0.81 12.50
CA ASP A 111 -10.56 -2.19 12.73
C ASP A 111 -9.06 -2.40 12.46
N GLY A 112 -8.35 -1.33 12.10
CA GLY A 112 -6.93 -1.41 11.77
C GLY A 112 -6.63 -1.96 10.39
N LYS A 113 -7.63 -1.98 9.50
CA LYS A 113 -7.44 -2.34 8.10
C LYS A 113 -7.11 -1.11 7.30
N ILE A 114 -6.33 -1.26 6.24
CA ILE A 114 -5.99 -0.14 5.35
C ILE A 114 -7.21 0.16 4.48
N ARG A 115 -7.73 1.39 4.59
CA ARG A 115 -8.89 1.83 3.80
C ARG A 115 -8.50 2.74 2.65
N GLN A 116 -7.32 3.32 2.67
CA GLN A 116 -6.83 4.21 1.63
C GLN A 116 -5.31 4.13 1.57
N GLY A 117 -4.78 4.03 0.38
CA GLY A 117 -3.34 4.05 0.17
C GLY A 117 -2.97 4.93 -1.01
N SER A 118 -1.78 5.51 -0.96
CA SER A 118 -1.21 6.22 -2.10
C SER A 118 0.29 6.00 -2.16
N ALA A 119 0.78 5.72 -3.37
CA ALA A 119 2.20 5.63 -3.63
C ALA A 119 2.73 7.01 -4.01
N ASN A 120 3.73 7.49 -3.30
CA ASN A 120 4.31 8.80 -3.50
C ASN A 120 5.78 8.65 -3.88
N HIS A 121 6.14 9.18 -5.03
CA HIS A 121 7.47 9.05 -5.60
C HIS A 121 8.28 10.33 -5.44
N LEU A 122 9.60 10.15 -5.31
CA LEU A 122 10.50 11.29 -5.26
C LEU A 122 10.50 12.03 -6.60
N VAL A 123 10.31 13.35 -6.56
CA VAL A 123 10.37 14.21 -7.74
C VAL A 123 11.77 14.82 -7.81
N HIS A 124 12.39 14.67 -8.96
CA HIS A 124 13.72 15.21 -9.23
C HIS A 124 13.68 16.49 -10.04
#